data_20fb1d5e62ecf7d0e77978cf36513d44
#
_entry.id   20fb1d5e62ecf7d0e77978cf36513d44
#
_cell.length_a   1.000
_cell.length_b   1.000
_cell.length_c   1.000
_cell.angle_alpha   90.00
_cell.angle_beta   90.00
_cell.angle_gamma   90.00
#
_symmetry.space_group_name_H-M   'P 1'
#
loop_
_entity.id
_entity.type
_entity.pdbx_description
1 polymer ?
#
loop_
_entity_poly.entity_id
_entity_poly.type
_entity_poly.pdbx_seq_one_letter_code
_entity_poly.pdbx_strand_id
1 'polypeptide(L)'
;MTGVQTCALPIFYPSALADGGYDVDDYRNVDPKLGTLDDFDEMLAALHDAGIRVFVDIVPNHSSNLHQWFKDAIAAAPGSPERARYIFRDGRGENGELPPTDWPSHFAPSAWTHESVWGGTSNQWYMHWFAPEQPDWNWDNPEIEADFLHTLKFWADRGVDGFRIDVAHALKKDLSEPLRMRDTLEYDEPRNLEGTGILMDRNEVLEVYKTWRKLFNSYDPPRVAVAEANVQPSRMPLYASEETLGQAFDFRFIDAHFDAAIFKHCVQDSLALAKANNSSSTWTLGNHDQMRYATKQGLHPVVDRTEWLLSNGTSHPVDFQIGTQCSVAANLFILALPGCTYIYQGDELGLHEVADIPEDQIQDPVYLRNHKKAKGRDGCRVPLPWTRNGKNFGFGDGGVHLPQPEWFGSYSVEAQSGNDQTPLEIFRKALKLRKELQAAEELTWHHTTRDDVLHFSRPNGWNCITNFKGGKYPMPKGEILVASQPVVNGQIPAGTTVWFKA
;
A
#
# COMPACT_ATOMS: atom_id res chain seq x y z
N MET A 1 -1.65 -16.38 -10.79
CA MET A 1 -0.28 -16.19 -10.28
C MET A 1 -0.30 -16.32 -8.77
N THR A 2 0.36 -17.29 -8.24
CA THR A 2 0.37 -17.58 -6.80
C THR A 2 1.81 -17.44 -6.30
N GLY A 3 2.33 -16.20 -6.24
CA GLY A 3 3.65 -15.91 -5.71
C GLY A 3 3.60 -14.78 -4.70
N VAL A 4 4.60 -14.69 -3.83
CA VAL A 4 4.83 -13.49 -3.05
C VAL A 4 5.35 -12.43 -4.00
N GLN A 5 4.72 -11.26 -4.04
CA GLN A 5 5.10 -10.15 -4.88
C GLN A 5 5.47 -8.96 -3.98
N THR A 6 6.61 -8.37 -4.22
CA THR A 6 7.01 -7.14 -3.56
C THR A 6 6.45 -5.97 -4.35
N CYS A 7 5.69 -5.09 -3.70
CA CYS A 7 5.22 -3.86 -4.32
C CYS A 7 6.38 -2.86 -4.35
N ALA A 8 6.69 -2.29 -5.51
CA ALA A 8 7.66 -1.20 -5.59
C ALA A 8 7.03 0.11 -5.12
N LEU A 9 7.80 0.96 -4.46
CA LEU A 9 7.40 2.33 -4.16
C LEU A 9 7.59 3.21 -5.40
N PRO A 10 6.78 4.25 -5.62
CA PRO A 10 6.85 5.11 -6.79
C PRO A 10 8.07 6.04 -6.82
N ILE A 11 8.86 6.08 -5.78
CA ILE A 11 9.99 7.01 -5.58
C ILE A 11 11.11 6.93 -6.63
N PHE A 12 11.02 6.03 -7.58
CA PHE A 12 12.00 5.95 -8.68
C PHE A 12 11.73 6.97 -9.80
N TYR A 13 10.56 7.60 -9.86
CA TYR A 13 10.30 8.70 -10.79
C TYR A 13 10.95 10.01 -10.33
N PRO A 14 11.29 10.93 -11.26
CA PRO A 14 11.65 12.29 -10.89
C PRO A 14 10.55 12.93 -10.05
N SER A 15 10.94 13.48 -8.90
CA SER A 15 10.04 14.09 -7.93
C SER A 15 10.78 15.11 -7.07
N ALA A 16 10.07 16.15 -6.62
CA ALA A 16 10.54 17.08 -5.59
C ALA A 16 10.43 16.49 -4.17
N LEU A 17 9.82 15.32 -4.02
CA LEU A 17 9.55 14.64 -2.74
C LEU A 17 8.59 15.39 -1.83
N ALA A 18 7.63 16.13 -2.41
CA ALA A 18 6.59 16.80 -1.64
C ALA A 18 5.68 15.83 -0.90
N ASP A 19 5.56 14.60 -1.42
CA ASP A 19 4.85 13.47 -0.78
C ASP A 19 5.61 12.16 -1.03
N GLY A 20 6.87 12.10 -0.62
CA GLY A 20 7.65 10.86 -0.65
C GLY A 20 7.83 10.21 -2.03
N GLY A 21 7.68 11.00 -3.12
CA GLY A 21 7.80 10.54 -4.50
C GLY A 21 6.47 10.41 -5.24
N TYR A 22 5.33 10.54 -4.56
CA TYR A 22 4.00 10.53 -5.18
C TYR A 22 3.65 11.83 -5.92
N ASP A 23 4.49 12.86 -5.85
CA ASP A 23 4.47 14.05 -6.69
C ASP A 23 5.36 13.82 -7.93
N VAL A 24 4.83 13.21 -8.98
CA VAL A 24 5.59 12.75 -10.15
C VAL A 24 5.80 13.87 -11.18
N ASP A 25 7.07 14.20 -11.46
CA ASP A 25 7.45 15.21 -12.45
C ASP A 25 7.46 14.65 -13.89
N ASP A 26 7.86 13.38 -14.05
CA ASP A 26 7.93 12.68 -15.34
C ASP A 26 7.68 11.20 -15.15
N TYR A 27 6.58 10.69 -15.72
CA TYR A 27 6.15 9.30 -15.59
C TYR A 27 6.98 8.30 -16.42
N ARG A 28 7.85 8.76 -17.29
CA ARG A 28 8.62 7.92 -18.23
C ARG A 28 10.12 8.05 -18.06
N ASN A 29 10.53 8.36 -16.84
CA ASN A 29 11.94 8.51 -16.49
C ASN A 29 12.25 7.96 -15.11
N VAL A 30 13.53 7.88 -14.76
CA VAL A 30 14.06 7.53 -13.45
C VAL A 30 14.59 8.81 -12.80
N ASP A 31 14.39 8.98 -11.49
CA ASP A 31 14.98 10.11 -10.76
C ASP A 31 16.50 10.07 -10.90
N PRO A 32 17.14 11.15 -11.37
CA PRO A 32 18.60 11.21 -11.54
C PRO A 32 19.40 10.92 -10.25
N LYS A 33 18.77 11.03 -9.08
CA LYS A 33 19.40 10.65 -7.80
C LYS A 33 19.51 9.12 -7.64
N LEU A 34 18.68 8.35 -8.34
CA LEU A 34 18.67 6.89 -8.28
C LEU A 34 19.43 6.26 -9.45
N GLY A 35 19.48 6.93 -10.59
CA GLY A 35 20.13 6.45 -11.79
C GLY A 35 19.46 6.88 -13.08
N THR A 36 19.61 6.07 -14.11
CA THR A 36 19.12 6.30 -15.47
C THR A 36 18.13 5.19 -15.88
N LEU A 37 17.52 5.34 -17.06
CA LEU A 37 16.71 4.26 -17.65
C LEU A 37 17.54 3.02 -17.95
N ASP A 38 18.83 3.18 -18.29
CA ASP A 38 19.74 2.04 -18.54
C ASP A 38 20.03 1.27 -17.24
N ASP A 39 20.21 1.99 -16.11
CA ASP A 39 20.35 1.36 -14.77
C ASP A 39 19.08 0.61 -14.37
N PHE A 40 17.91 1.17 -14.71
CA PHE A 40 16.63 0.47 -14.51
C PHE A 40 16.53 -0.82 -15.32
N ASP A 41 16.93 -0.78 -16.59
CA ASP A 41 16.91 -1.95 -17.47
C ASP A 41 17.89 -3.05 -16.98
N GLU A 42 19.08 -2.66 -16.48
CA GLU A 42 20.03 -3.58 -15.86
C GLU A 42 19.46 -4.24 -14.59
N MET A 43 18.87 -3.44 -13.71
CA MET A 43 18.18 -3.94 -12.50
C MET A 43 17.06 -4.91 -12.86
N LEU A 44 16.22 -4.55 -13.83
CA LEU A 44 15.10 -5.37 -14.27
C LEU A 44 15.58 -6.73 -14.80
N ALA A 45 16.61 -6.71 -15.65
CA ALA A 45 17.21 -7.94 -16.18
C ALA A 45 17.78 -8.84 -15.06
N ALA A 46 18.49 -8.25 -14.09
CA ALA A 46 19.05 -8.99 -12.94
C ALA A 46 17.95 -9.63 -12.07
N LEU A 47 16.84 -8.93 -11.87
CA LEU A 47 15.69 -9.46 -11.13
C LEU A 47 14.99 -10.59 -11.89
N HIS A 48 14.83 -10.48 -13.20
CA HIS A 48 14.28 -11.53 -14.05
C HIS A 48 15.17 -12.77 -14.06
N ASP A 49 16.48 -12.61 -14.13
CA ASP A 49 17.45 -13.73 -14.04
C ASP A 49 17.35 -14.46 -12.70
N ALA A 50 17.02 -13.74 -11.63
CA ALA A 50 16.72 -14.31 -10.31
C ALA A 50 15.31 -14.92 -10.21
N GLY A 51 14.48 -14.86 -11.25
CA GLY A 51 13.10 -15.35 -11.28
C GLY A 51 12.12 -14.44 -10.51
N ILE A 52 12.47 -13.16 -10.33
CA ILE A 52 11.65 -12.15 -9.65
C ILE A 52 10.98 -11.28 -10.70
N ARG A 53 9.68 -11.13 -10.62
CA ARG A 53 8.90 -10.19 -11.44
C ARG A 53 8.90 -8.81 -10.82
N VAL A 54 8.86 -7.80 -11.68
CA VAL A 54 8.92 -6.39 -11.26
C VAL A 54 7.61 -5.68 -11.55
N PHE A 55 7.04 -5.09 -10.51
CA PHE A 55 5.92 -4.17 -10.62
C PHE A 55 6.40 -2.75 -10.37
N VAL A 56 5.89 -1.82 -11.14
CA VAL A 56 6.08 -0.39 -10.89
C VAL A 56 4.77 0.23 -10.42
N ASP A 57 4.91 1.25 -9.59
CA ASP A 57 3.76 2.03 -9.15
C ASP A 57 3.40 3.07 -10.23
N ILE A 58 2.12 3.24 -10.48
CA ILE A 58 1.58 4.29 -11.36
C ILE A 58 0.69 5.18 -10.52
N VAL A 59 0.94 6.48 -10.54
CA VAL A 59 0.21 7.50 -9.78
C VAL A 59 -0.73 8.27 -10.72
N PRO A 60 -1.91 7.74 -11.03
CA PRO A 60 -2.71 8.30 -12.11
C PRO A 60 -3.69 9.40 -11.66
N ASN A 61 -3.89 9.61 -10.35
CA ASN A 61 -4.83 10.61 -9.88
C ASN A 61 -4.35 12.05 -10.11
N HIS A 62 -3.05 12.31 -9.94
CA HIS A 62 -2.43 13.64 -9.95
C HIS A 62 -1.02 13.59 -10.52
N SER A 63 -0.46 14.75 -10.87
CA SER A 63 0.97 14.90 -11.16
C SER A 63 1.65 15.74 -10.08
N SER A 64 2.94 15.99 -10.23
CA SER A 64 3.62 17.10 -9.54
C SER A 64 3.21 18.46 -10.14
N ASN A 65 3.28 19.52 -9.33
CA ASN A 65 3.26 20.90 -9.81
C ASN A 65 4.49 21.24 -10.68
N LEU A 66 5.54 20.42 -10.64
CA LEU A 66 6.72 20.54 -11.48
C LEU A 66 6.60 19.80 -12.81
N HIS A 67 5.54 19.00 -13.01
CA HIS A 67 5.24 18.35 -14.28
C HIS A 67 5.06 19.42 -15.38
N GLN A 68 5.64 19.19 -16.59
CA GLN A 68 5.62 20.19 -17.64
C GLN A 68 4.19 20.64 -18.01
N TRP A 69 3.26 19.70 -18.09
CA TRP A 69 1.87 20.03 -18.41
C TRP A 69 1.15 20.89 -17.37
N PHE A 70 1.53 20.80 -16.09
CA PHE A 70 0.97 21.72 -15.10
C PHE A 70 1.54 23.13 -15.23
N LYS A 71 2.85 23.25 -15.49
CA LYS A 71 3.48 24.56 -15.79
C LYS A 71 2.83 25.22 -17.01
N ASP A 72 2.59 24.43 -18.07
CA ASP A 72 1.90 24.91 -19.27
C ASP A 72 0.47 25.34 -18.94
N ALA A 73 -0.27 24.58 -18.12
CA ALA A 73 -1.63 24.90 -17.69
C ALA A 73 -1.70 26.19 -16.87
N ILE A 74 -0.76 26.43 -15.96
CA ILE A 74 -0.68 27.67 -15.17
C ILE A 74 -0.39 28.88 -16.07
N ALA A 75 0.47 28.74 -17.08
CA ALA A 75 0.81 29.81 -18.02
C ALA A 75 -0.27 30.09 -19.06
N ALA A 76 -1.18 29.15 -19.29
CA ALA A 76 -2.20 29.24 -20.34
C ALA A 76 -3.45 30.01 -19.88
N ALA A 77 -4.23 30.51 -20.84
CA ALA A 77 -5.49 31.18 -20.56
C ALA A 77 -6.60 30.18 -20.12
N PRO A 78 -7.59 30.63 -19.32
CA PRO A 78 -8.79 29.84 -19.04
C PRO A 78 -9.46 29.30 -20.31
N GLY A 79 -9.85 28.03 -20.28
CA GLY A 79 -10.49 27.37 -21.42
C GLY A 79 -9.53 26.85 -22.50
N SER A 80 -8.19 27.04 -22.33
CA SER A 80 -7.21 26.48 -23.27
C SER A 80 -7.08 24.95 -23.14
N PRO A 81 -6.60 24.25 -24.18
CA PRO A 81 -6.34 22.80 -24.12
C PRO A 81 -5.37 22.41 -23.01
N GLU A 82 -4.31 23.21 -22.77
CA GLU A 82 -3.30 22.98 -21.72
C GLU A 82 -3.97 22.99 -20.36
N ARG A 83 -4.86 23.97 -20.10
CA ARG A 83 -5.58 24.08 -18.83
C ARG A 83 -6.63 22.98 -18.64
N ALA A 84 -7.23 22.50 -19.73
CA ALA A 84 -8.20 21.40 -19.71
C ALA A 84 -7.61 20.05 -19.26
N ARG A 85 -6.28 19.91 -19.18
CA ARG A 85 -5.59 18.72 -18.64
C ARG A 85 -5.77 18.56 -17.13
N TYR A 86 -6.03 19.66 -16.43
CA TYR A 86 -6.26 19.70 -14.98
C TYR A 86 -7.63 20.26 -14.64
N ILE A 87 -8.01 20.17 -13.38
CA ILE A 87 -9.33 20.65 -12.92
C ILE A 87 -9.18 22.07 -12.40
N PHE A 88 -9.55 23.05 -13.23
CA PHE A 88 -9.60 24.46 -12.85
C PHE A 88 -11.04 24.95 -12.76
N ARG A 89 -11.33 25.82 -11.79
CA ARG A 89 -12.63 26.49 -11.63
C ARG A 89 -12.46 27.93 -11.15
N ASP A 90 -13.43 28.76 -11.47
CA ASP A 90 -13.51 30.11 -10.92
C ASP A 90 -13.82 30.04 -9.41
N GLY A 91 -13.23 30.94 -8.65
CA GLY A 91 -13.51 31.06 -7.24
C GLY A 91 -14.91 31.64 -6.97
N ARG A 92 -15.41 31.42 -5.76
CA ARG A 92 -16.62 32.06 -5.25
C ARG A 92 -16.29 33.39 -4.59
N GLY A 93 -17.32 34.18 -4.27
CA GLY A 93 -17.21 35.53 -3.74
C GLY A 93 -17.25 36.57 -4.86
N GLU A 94 -17.26 37.85 -4.50
CA GLU A 94 -17.40 38.96 -5.45
C GLU A 94 -16.19 39.07 -6.40
N ASN A 95 -14.99 38.69 -5.90
CA ASN A 95 -13.73 38.76 -6.64
C ASN A 95 -13.09 37.39 -6.85
N GLY A 96 -13.82 36.27 -6.64
CA GLY A 96 -13.26 34.93 -6.76
C GLY A 96 -12.30 34.53 -5.63
N GLU A 97 -12.34 35.22 -4.50
CA GLU A 97 -11.43 35.05 -3.37
C GLU A 97 -11.67 33.79 -2.52
N LEU A 98 -12.78 33.11 -2.71
CA LEU A 98 -13.10 31.87 -2.02
C LEU A 98 -12.96 30.65 -2.95
N PRO A 99 -12.54 29.48 -2.46
CA PRO A 99 -12.43 28.30 -3.28
C PRO A 99 -13.78 27.90 -3.91
N PRO A 100 -13.79 27.19 -5.03
CA PRO A 100 -15.02 26.78 -5.76
C PRO A 100 -15.99 25.99 -4.89
N THR A 101 -15.46 25.09 -4.04
CA THR A 101 -16.24 24.30 -3.08
C THR A 101 -15.53 24.30 -1.70
N ASP A 102 -16.17 23.71 -0.72
CA ASP A 102 -15.62 23.47 0.61
C ASP A 102 -15.04 22.06 0.78
N TRP A 103 -14.67 21.41 -0.33
CA TRP A 103 -14.06 20.08 -0.30
C TRP A 103 -12.73 20.10 0.44
N PRO A 104 -12.53 19.22 1.44
CA PRO A 104 -11.24 19.09 2.10
C PRO A 104 -10.28 18.29 1.21
N SER A 105 -8.99 18.57 1.34
CA SER A 105 -7.93 17.71 0.89
C SER A 105 -7.78 16.50 1.83
N HIS A 106 -7.23 15.41 1.33
CA HIS A 106 -6.84 14.28 2.17
C HIS A 106 -5.81 14.70 3.25
N PHE A 107 -4.94 15.65 2.91
CA PHE A 107 -3.97 16.23 3.86
C PHE A 107 -4.43 17.53 4.52
N ALA A 108 -5.69 17.98 4.30
CA ALA A 108 -6.31 19.21 4.81
C ALA A 108 -5.49 20.51 4.53
N PRO A 109 -6.08 21.71 4.56
CA PRO A 109 -7.49 21.98 4.88
C PRO A 109 -8.42 22.01 3.66
N SER A 110 -7.94 22.35 2.42
CA SER A 110 -8.77 22.53 1.23
C SER A 110 -8.25 21.67 0.06
N ALA A 111 -9.16 21.14 -0.75
CA ALA A 111 -8.82 20.49 -2.01
C ALA A 111 -8.60 21.48 -3.18
N TRP A 112 -8.58 22.78 -2.90
CA TRP A 112 -8.42 23.83 -3.88
C TRP A 112 -7.31 24.78 -3.47
N THR A 113 -6.43 25.11 -4.40
CA THR A 113 -5.40 26.14 -4.24
C THR A 113 -5.53 27.17 -5.37
N HIS A 114 -5.40 28.46 -5.03
CA HIS A 114 -5.44 29.54 -5.99
C HIS A 114 -4.19 29.50 -6.86
N GLU A 115 -4.34 29.60 -8.17
CA GLU A 115 -3.24 29.45 -9.14
C GLU A 115 -2.09 30.46 -8.96
N SER A 116 -2.35 31.61 -8.32
CA SER A 116 -1.31 32.63 -8.07
C SER A 116 -0.15 32.10 -7.20
N VAL A 117 -0.36 31.03 -6.45
CA VAL A 117 0.70 30.35 -5.68
C VAL A 117 1.84 29.89 -6.61
N TRP A 118 1.49 29.53 -7.86
CA TRP A 118 2.43 29.08 -8.88
C TRP A 118 2.62 30.10 -10.02
N GLY A 119 2.19 31.37 -9.79
CA GLY A 119 2.37 32.48 -10.76
C GLY A 119 1.28 32.59 -11.81
N GLY A 120 0.17 31.89 -11.68
CA GLY A 120 -1.00 32.08 -12.51
C GLY A 120 -1.67 33.44 -12.30
N THR A 121 -2.35 33.95 -13.32
CA THR A 121 -2.89 35.32 -13.33
C THR A 121 -4.35 35.42 -13.75
N SER A 122 -5.04 34.27 -13.93
CA SER A 122 -6.42 34.26 -14.41
C SER A 122 -7.47 34.25 -13.29
N ASN A 123 -7.04 34.27 -12.04
CA ASN A 123 -7.88 34.27 -10.84
C ASN A 123 -8.73 32.97 -10.68
N GLN A 124 -8.19 31.84 -11.16
CA GLN A 124 -8.82 30.54 -10.97
C GLN A 124 -8.17 29.73 -9.84
N TRP A 125 -8.86 28.69 -9.43
CA TRP A 125 -8.42 27.71 -8.47
C TRP A 125 -8.26 26.37 -9.18
N TYR A 126 -7.19 25.62 -8.85
CA TYR A 126 -7.00 24.26 -9.31
C TYR A 126 -7.27 23.26 -8.17
N MET A 127 -7.76 22.11 -8.54
CA MET A 127 -8.06 21.03 -7.63
C MET A 127 -6.81 20.19 -7.35
N HIS A 128 -6.65 19.79 -6.08
CA HIS A 128 -5.69 18.79 -5.63
C HIS A 128 -6.31 18.00 -4.47
N TRP A 129 -6.53 16.72 -4.64
CA TRP A 129 -7.10 15.96 -3.54
C TRP A 129 -6.08 15.69 -2.42
N PHE A 130 -4.78 15.71 -2.74
CA PHE A 130 -3.69 15.56 -1.78
C PHE A 130 -3.03 16.93 -1.47
N ALA A 131 -1.74 17.06 -1.71
CA ALA A 131 -1.02 18.31 -1.48
C ALA A 131 -1.26 19.31 -2.63
N PRO A 132 -1.13 20.63 -2.41
CA PRO A 132 -1.10 21.62 -3.49
C PRO A 132 -0.02 21.36 -4.55
N GLU A 133 1.04 20.67 -4.17
CA GLU A 133 2.08 20.21 -5.07
C GLU A 133 1.64 19.03 -5.95
N GLN A 134 0.43 18.50 -5.74
CA GLN A 134 -0.12 17.32 -6.43
C GLN A 134 -1.44 17.67 -7.16
N PRO A 135 -1.43 18.50 -8.21
CA PRO A 135 -2.63 18.88 -8.96
C PRO A 135 -3.30 17.68 -9.62
N ASP A 136 -4.62 17.55 -9.46
CA ASP A 136 -5.40 16.44 -9.98
C ASP A 136 -5.60 16.55 -11.49
N TRP A 137 -5.35 15.43 -12.20
CA TRP A 137 -5.66 15.29 -13.60
C TRP A 137 -7.16 15.37 -13.88
N ASN A 138 -7.52 15.99 -14.98
CA ASN A 138 -8.89 15.94 -15.50
C ASN A 138 -9.08 14.69 -16.36
N TRP A 139 -9.52 13.61 -15.76
CA TRP A 139 -9.76 12.33 -16.44
C TRP A 139 -10.96 12.36 -17.43
N ASP A 140 -11.72 13.44 -17.49
CA ASP A 140 -12.72 13.64 -18.56
C ASP A 140 -12.07 14.16 -19.84
N ASN A 141 -10.81 14.54 -19.81
CA ASN A 141 -10.01 14.89 -20.97
C ASN A 141 -9.40 13.62 -21.59
N PRO A 142 -9.73 13.25 -22.84
CA PRO A 142 -9.19 12.05 -23.49
C PRO A 142 -7.67 12.08 -23.70
N GLU A 143 -7.05 13.25 -23.69
CA GLU A 143 -5.57 13.37 -23.77
C GLU A 143 -4.90 12.72 -22.56
N ILE A 144 -5.50 12.82 -21.37
CA ILE A 144 -4.99 12.21 -20.14
C ILE A 144 -5.05 10.69 -20.23
N GLU A 145 -6.18 10.12 -20.68
CA GLU A 145 -6.32 8.68 -20.87
C GLU A 145 -5.29 8.15 -21.88
N ALA A 146 -5.09 8.87 -22.99
CA ALA A 146 -4.12 8.50 -24.03
C ALA A 146 -2.67 8.54 -23.50
N ASP A 147 -2.31 9.56 -22.71
CA ASP A 147 -0.97 9.67 -22.14
C ASP A 147 -0.67 8.58 -21.09
N PHE A 148 -1.63 8.23 -20.26
CA PHE A 148 -1.46 7.12 -19.33
C PHE A 148 -1.39 5.76 -20.03
N LEU A 149 -2.11 5.54 -21.13
CA LEU A 149 -1.92 4.36 -21.97
C LEU A 149 -0.50 4.31 -22.56
N HIS A 150 0.03 5.47 -23.00
CA HIS A 150 1.40 5.57 -23.47
C HIS A 150 2.41 5.26 -22.35
N THR A 151 2.20 5.77 -21.15
CA THR A 151 3.03 5.52 -19.97
C THR A 151 3.04 4.04 -19.59
N LEU A 152 1.89 3.40 -19.52
CA LEU A 152 1.78 1.97 -19.21
C LEU A 152 2.47 1.12 -20.29
N LYS A 153 2.29 1.49 -21.57
CA LYS A 153 2.97 0.83 -22.70
C LYS A 153 4.49 1.01 -22.62
N PHE A 154 4.98 2.21 -22.30
CA PHE A 154 6.41 2.50 -22.17
C PHE A 154 7.10 1.56 -21.16
N TRP A 155 6.52 1.38 -19.98
CA TRP A 155 7.08 0.48 -18.96
C TRP A 155 6.89 -0.99 -19.30
N ALA A 156 5.76 -1.36 -19.88
CA ALA A 156 5.50 -2.74 -20.30
C ALA A 156 6.42 -3.19 -21.43
N ASP A 157 6.73 -2.30 -22.39
CA ASP A 157 7.68 -2.56 -23.49
C ASP A 157 9.13 -2.71 -22.97
N ARG A 158 9.49 -2.04 -21.87
CA ARG A 158 10.78 -2.24 -21.18
C ARG A 158 10.88 -3.57 -20.42
N GLY A 159 9.78 -4.30 -20.28
CA GLY A 159 9.77 -5.61 -19.63
C GLY A 159 9.14 -5.63 -18.23
N VAL A 160 8.60 -4.51 -17.74
CA VAL A 160 7.85 -4.49 -16.46
C VAL A 160 6.70 -5.48 -16.53
N ASP A 161 6.57 -6.34 -15.51
CA ASP A 161 5.60 -7.44 -15.48
C ASP A 161 4.21 -7.00 -15.01
N GLY A 162 4.13 -5.88 -14.31
CA GLY A 162 2.86 -5.39 -13.78
C GLY A 162 2.94 -4.04 -13.09
N PHE A 163 1.79 -3.60 -12.59
CA PHE A 163 1.60 -2.26 -12.05
C PHE A 163 0.84 -2.29 -10.73
N ARG A 164 1.28 -1.48 -9.77
CA ARG A 164 0.42 -1.05 -8.66
C ARG A 164 -0.23 0.27 -9.09
N ILE A 165 -1.53 0.37 -8.95
CA ILE A 165 -2.27 1.58 -9.33
C ILE A 165 -2.62 2.34 -8.07
N ASP A 166 -1.94 3.45 -7.87
CA ASP A 166 -2.12 4.36 -6.76
C ASP A 166 -3.50 5.02 -6.83
N VAL A 167 -4.17 5.12 -5.68
CA VAL A 167 -5.47 5.79 -5.52
C VAL A 167 -6.46 5.43 -6.64
N ALA A 168 -6.52 4.16 -7.02
CA ALA A 168 -7.26 3.67 -8.18
C ALA A 168 -8.75 4.05 -8.20
N HIS A 169 -9.33 4.39 -7.07
CA HIS A 169 -10.74 4.72 -6.92
C HIS A 169 -11.05 6.21 -7.17
N ALA A 170 -10.05 7.08 -7.34
CA ALA A 170 -10.25 8.52 -7.33
C ALA A 170 -10.04 9.24 -8.68
N LEU A 171 -9.77 8.53 -9.78
CA LEU A 171 -9.49 9.16 -11.07
C LEU A 171 -10.68 9.99 -11.59
N LYS A 172 -11.87 9.41 -11.56
CA LYS A 172 -13.10 10.06 -12.02
C LYS A 172 -13.82 10.79 -10.90
N LYS A 173 -14.22 12.02 -11.15
CA LYS A 173 -14.91 12.91 -10.22
C LYS A 173 -16.21 13.43 -10.82
N ASP A 174 -17.20 13.77 -10.00
CA ASP A 174 -18.41 14.46 -10.47
C ASP A 174 -18.15 15.96 -10.54
N LEU A 175 -17.77 16.41 -11.72
CA LEU A 175 -17.50 17.82 -12.01
C LEU A 175 -18.68 18.54 -12.65
N SER A 176 -19.90 17.98 -12.55
CA SER A 176 -21.12 18.60 -13.07
C SER A 176 -21.42 19.93 -12.38
N GLU A 177 -21.79 20.93 -13.19
CA GLU A 177 -22.12 22.27 -12.68
C GLU A 177 -23.63 22.40 -12.32
N PRO A 178 -23.95 23.11 -11.24
CA PRO A 178 -23.02 23.68 -10.25
C PRO A 178 -22.36 22.59 -9.39
N LEU A 179 -21.08 22.78 -9.09
CA LEU A 179 -20.37 21.85 -8.21
C LEU A 179 -21.10 21.69 -6.87
N ARG A 180 -21.24 20.46 -6.42
CA ARG A 180 -21.91 20.16 -5.14
C ARG A 180 -21.00 20.52 -3.96
N MET A 181 -21.57 21.18 -2.95
CA MET A 181 -20.89 21.52 -1.70
C MET A 181 -20.87 20.31 -0.75
N ARG A 182 -20.00 20.35 0.25
CA ARG A 182 -19.81 19.25 1.22
C ARG A 182 -21.06 18.91 2.02
N ASP A 183 -21.87 19.91 2.40
CA ASP A 183 -23.13 19.73 3.13
C ASP A 183 -24.21 19.01 2.34
N THR A 184 -24.09 18.96 1.01
CA THR A 184 -24.96 18.20 0.12
C THR A 184 -24.43 16.81 -0.20
N LEU A 185 -23.26 16.46 0.36
CA LEU A 185 -22.56 15.21 0.14
C LEU A 185 -22.74 14.29 1.36
N GLU A 186 -23.07 13.03 1.11
CA GLU A 186 -22.60 11.96 1.98
C GLU A 186 -21.08 11.84 1.78
N TYR A 187 -20.34 12.59 2.55
CA TYR A 187 -18.88 12.70 2.44
C TYR A 187 -18.16 11.42 2.88
N ASP A 188 -18.89 10.46 3.42
CA ASP A 188 -18.40 9.17 3.84
C ASP A 188 -18.31 8.23 2.62
N GLU A 189 -17.31 8.44 1.79
CA GLU A 189 -16.99 7.65 0.62
C GLU A 189 -16.99 6.13 0.87
N PRO A 190 -16.53 5.62 2.06
CA PRO A 190 -16.71 4.21 2.38
C PRO A 190 -18.16 3.71 2.35
N ARG A 191 -19.16 4.57 2.34
CA ARG A 191 -20.58 4.20 2.24
C ARG A 191 -21.13 4.17 0.82
N ASN A 192 -20.36 4.60 -0.17
CA ASN A 192 -20.77 4.55 -1.56
C ASN A 192 -20.91 3.10 -2.03
N LEU A 193 -22.13 2.63 -2.21
CA LEU A 193 -22.43 1.28 -2.70
C LEU A 193 -22.81 1.26 -4.20
N GLU A 194 -23.18 2.41 -4.74
CA GLU A 194 -23.74 2.55 -6.08
C GLU A 194 -22.73 3.01 -7.13
N GLY A 195 -21.53 3.43 -6.72
CA GLY A 195 -20.50 3.96 -7.62
C GLY A 195 -20.83 5.33 -8.17
N THR A 196 -21.44 6.18 -7.35
CA THR A 196 -21.86 7.56 -7.65
C THR A 196 -21.18 8.59 -6.76
N GLY A 197 -20.08 8.22 -6.12
CA GLY A 197 -19.27 9.12 -5.29
C GLY A 197 -18.88 10.38 -6.06
N ILE A 198 -18.63 11.47 -5.34
CA ILE A 198 -18.32 12.73 -5.99
C ILE A 198 -16.85 12.82 -6.33
N LEU A 199 -15.99 12.51 -5.37
CA LEU A 199 -14.55 12.60 -5.53
C LEU A 199 -13.90 11.25 -5.84
N MET A 200 -14.60 10.14 -5.57
CA MET A 200 -14.01 8.81 -5.69
C MET A 200 -15.08 7.71 -5.89
N ASP A 201 -14.62 6.52 -6.23
CA ASP A 201 -15.39 5.29 -6.41
C ASP A 201 -16.58 5.44 -7.36
N ARG A 202 -16.35 6.12 -8.48
CA ARG A 202 -17.32 6.26 -9.56
C ARG A 202 -17.26 5.07 -10.52
N ASN A 203 -18.42 4.64 -11.01
CA ASN A 203 -18.47 3.54 -11.97
C ASN A 203 -17.70 3.84 -13.27
N GLU A 204 -17.61 5.10 -13.65
CA GLU A 204 -16.91 5.53 -14.87
C GLU A 204 -15.41 5.21 -14.84
N VAL A 205 -14.79 5.09 -13.66
CA VAL A 205 -13.37 4.71 -13.57
C VAL A 205 -13.11 3.29 -14.07
N LEU A 206 -14.11 2.41 -13.97
CA LEU A 206 -13.98 1.02 -14.41
C LEU A 206 -13.79 0.91 -15.93
N GLU A 207 -14.32 1.86 -16.71
CA GLU A 207 -14.11 1.89 -18.17
C GLU A 207 -12.66 2.23 -18.52
N VAL A 208 -12.01 3.11 -17.74
CA VAL A 208 -10.58 3.38 -17.87
C VAL A 208 -9.79 2.07 -17.65
N TYR A 209 -10.12 1.31 -16.61
CA TYR A 209 -9.42 0.05 -16.30
C TYR A 209 -9.71 -1.06 -17.29
N LYS A 210 -10.88 -1.11 -17.90
CA LYS A 210 -11.17 -2.03 -19.03
C LYS A 210 -10.29 -1.70 -20.24
N THR A 211 -10.04 -0.41 -20.49
CA THR A 211 -9.13 0.03 -21.55
C THR A 211 -7.69 -0.40 -21.24
N TRP A 212 -7.23 -0.20 -20.01
CA TRP A 212 -5.91 -0.66 -19.58
C TRP A 212 -5.77 -2.17 -19.62
N ARG A 213 -6.80 -2.93 -19.24
CA ARG A 213 -6.82 -4.40 -19.35
C ARG A 213 -6.60 -4.89 -20.77
N LYS A 214 -7.19 -4.22 -21.77
CA LYS A 214 -6.96 -4.56 -23.19
C LYS A 214 -5.47 -4.40 -23.55
N LEU A 215 -4.83 -3.32 -23.09
CA LEU A 215 -3.39 -3.14 -23.27
C LEU A 215 -2.60 -4.25 -22.57
N PHE A 216 -2.90 -4.55 -21.31
CA PHE A 216 -2.19 -5.58 -20.54
C PHE A 216 -2.30 -6.96 -21.18
N ASN A 217 -3.47 -7.31 -21.71
CA ASN A 217 -3.72 -8.59 -22.38
C ASN A 217 -3.06 -8.68 -23.78
N SER A 218 -2.55 -7.58 -24.33
CA SER A 218 -1.81 -7.60 -25.61
C SER A 218 -0.38 -8.13 -25.48
N TYR A 219 0.12 -8.31 -24.26
CA TYR A 219 1.44 -8.86 -23.96
C TYR A 219 1.38 -10.38 -23.71
N ASP A 220 2.48 -11.07 -23.94
CA ASP A 220 2.67 -12.48 -23.61
C ASP A 220 3.95 -12.66 -22.74
N PRO A 221 3.82 -13.04 -21.47
CA PRO A 221 2.57 -13.18 -20.71
C PRO A 221 1.84 -11.84 -20.48
N PRO A 222 0.52 -11.87 -20.29
CA PRO A 222 -0.25 -10.67 -19.99
C PRO A 222 0.30 -9.92 -18.76
N ARG A 223 0.29 -8.59 -18.81
CA ARG A 223 0.68 -7.77 -17.65
C ARG A 223 -0.39 -7.82 -16.57
N VAL A 224 0.02 -7.67 -15.34
CA VAL A 224 -0.84 -7.76 -14.15
C VAL A 224 -0.96 -6.38 -13.52
N ALA A 225 -2.09 -6.09 -12.88
CA ALA A 225 -2.20 -4.88 -12.06
C ALA A 225 -2.87 -5.19 -10.72
N VAL A 226 -2.55 -4.38 -9.72
CA VAL A 226 -3.20 -4.39 -8.41
C VAL A 226 -3.66 -2.97 -8.07
N ALA A 227 -4.95 -2.83 -7.74
CA ALA A 227 -5.53 -1.56 -7.33
C ALA A 227 -5.23 -1.26 -5.86
N GLU A 228 -4.76 -0.06 -5.57
CA GLU A 228 -4.99 0.53 -4.27
C GLU A 228 -6.33 1.25 -4.31
N ALA A 229 -7.36 0.63 -3.73
CA ALA A 229 -8.71 1.16 -3.75
C ALA A 229 -9.33 1.13 -2.35
N ASN A 230 -9.52 2.29 -1.76
CA ASN A 230 -10.25 2.43 -0.50
C ASN A 230 -11.75 2.55 -0.78
N VAL A 231 -12.38 1.40 -0.98
CA VAL A 231 -13.80 1.29 -1.33
C VAL A 231 -14.50 0.27 -0.43
N GLN A 232 -15.83 0.27 -0.48
CA GLN A 232 -16.61 -0.75 0.22
C GLN A 232 -16.18 -2.16 -0.21
N PRO A 233 -16.10 -3.14 0.72
CA PRO A 233 -15.71 -4.50 0.38
C PRO A 233 -16.53 -5.12 -0.76
N SER A 234 -17.83 -4.80 -0.86
CA SER A 234 -18.71 -5.24 -1.95
C SER A 234 -18.36 -4.66 -3.31
N ARG A 235 -17.65 -3.54 -3.38
CA ARG A 235 -17.21 -2.88 -4.63
C ARG A 235 -15.78 -3.25 -5.03
N MET A 236 -14.96 -3.72 -4.10
CA MET A 236 -13.58 -4.13 -4.37
C MET A 236 -13.46 -5.12 -5.55
N PRO A 237 -14.35 -6.11 -5.71
CA PRO A 237 -14.30 -7.03 -6.85
C PRO A 237 -14.44 -6.35 -8.22
N LEU A 238 -15.05 -5.18 -8.30
CA LEU A 238 -15.16 -4.43 -9.57
C LEU A 238 -13.78 -3.95 -10.07
N TYR A 239 -12.87 -3.63 -9.15
CA TYR A 239 -11.49 -3.29 -9.45
C TYR A 239 -10.62 -4.54 -9.66
N ALA A 240 -10.92 -5.61 -8.94
CA ALA A 240 -10.17 -6.87 -8.96
C ALA A 240 -10.63 -7.87 -10.04
N SER A 241 -11.62 -7.52 -10.86
CA SER A 241 -12.13 -8.42 -11.89
C SER A 241 -11.11 -8.66 -13.01
N GLU A 242 -11.26 -9.76 -13.73
CA GLU A 242 -10.44 -10.07 -14.91
C GLU A 242 -10.64 -9.08 -16.08
N GLU A 243 -11.74 -8.33 -16.07
CA GLU A 243 -12.04 -7.29 -17.07
C GLU A 243 -11.39 -5.94 -16.73
N THR A 244 -10.95 -5.75 -15.48
CA THR A 244 -10.35 -4.50 -14.98
C THR A 244 -8.89 -4.73 -14.57
N LEU A 245 -8.49 -4.41 -13.34
CA LEU A 245 -7.09 -4.49 -12.92
C LEU A 245 -6.64 -5.91 -12.55
N GLY A 246 -7.59 -6.80 -12.22
CA GLY A 246 -7.32 -8.21 -11.89
C GLY A 246 -7.02 -8.47 -10.42
N GLN A 247 -6.58 -7.48 -9.67
CA GLN A 247 -6.36 -7.54 -8.23
C GLN A 247 -6.67 -6.19 -7.59
N ALA A 248 -7.06 -6.21 -6.31
CA ALA A 248 -7.16 -5.03 -5.45
C ALA A 248 -6.68 -5.39 -4.04
N PHE A 249 -6.01 -4.48 -3.37
CA PHE A 249 -5.57 -4.69 -2.00
C PHE A 249 -6.77 -4.79 -1.06
N ASP A 250 -6.76 -5.81 -0.21
CA ASP A 250 -7.67 -5.94 0.91
C ASP A 250 -6.97 -5.44 2.19
N PHE A 251 -7.34 -4.24 2.63
CA PHE A 251 -6.70 -3.58 3.77
C PHE A 251 -7.27 -4.00 5.13
N ARG A 252 -8.27 -4.89 5.20
CA ARG A 252 -8.89 -5.29 6.46
C ARG A 252 -7.90 -5.91 7.46
N PHE A 253 -6.89 -6.64 6.96
CA PHE A 253 -5.84 -7.18 7.83
C PHE A 253 -4.87 -6.14 8.35
N ILE A 254 -4.65 -5.04 7.63
CA ILE A 254 -3.75 -3.97 8.07
C ILE A 254 -4.22 -3.39 9.41
N ASP A 255 -5.54 -3.21 9.57
CA ASP A 255 -6.11 -2.66 10.80
C ASP A 255 -6.48 -3.71 11.84
N ALA A 256 -6.47 -4.99 11.47
CA ALA A 256 -6.85 -6.08 12.35
C ALA A 256 -5.86 -6.27 13.50
N HIS A 257 -6.37 -6.36 14.73
CA HIS A 257 -5.63 -6.94 15.82
C HIS A 257 -5.42 -8.43 15.59
N PHE A 258 -4.35 -8.99 16.15
CA PHE A 258 -4.07 -10.43 16.08
C PHE A 258 -5.10 -11.21 16.91
N ASP A 259 -6.26 -11.44 16.31
CA ASP A 259 -7.44 -12.07 16.92
C ASP A 259 -8.09 -13.09 15.98
N ALA A 260 -8.42 -14.27 16.51
CA ALA A 260 -8.92 -15.39 15.72
C ALA A 260 -10.26 -15.09 15.03
N ALA A 261 -11.19 -14.42 15.72
CA ALA A 261 -12.50 -14.12 15.17
C ALA A 261 -12.39 -13.12 14.02
N ILE A 262 -11.58 -12.06 14.21
CA ILE A 262 -11.32 -11.04 13.18
C ILE A 262 -10.65 -11.67 11.96
N PHE A 263 -9.58 -12.47 12.15
CA PHE A 263 -8.86 -13.12 11.06
C PHE A 263 -9.75 -14.08 10.28
N LYS A 264 -10.55 -14.90 10.99
CA LYS A 264 -11.49 -15.84 10.34
C LYS A 264 -12.52 -15.09 9.49
N HIS A 265 -13.09 -14.02 10.02
CA HIS A 265 -14.08 -13.20 9.33
C HIS A 265 -13.48 -12.57 8.07
N CYS A 266 -12.32 -11.91 8.18
CA CYS A 266 -11.63 -11.34 7.01
C CYS A 266 -11.38 -12.37 5.91
N VAL A 267 -10.89 -13.57 6.27
CA VAL A 267 -10.62 -14.63 5.29
C VAL A 267 -11.91 -15.11 4.63
N GLN A 268 -12.96 -15.41 5.42
CA GLN A 268 -14.21 -15.92 4.88
C GLN A 268 -14.86 -14.93 3.92
N ASP A 269 -14.92 -13.68 4.28
CA ASP A 269 -15.52 -12.63 3.45
C ASP A 269 -14.72 -12.40 2.17
N SER A 270 -13.38 -12.27 2.26
CA SER A 270 -12.55 -12.06 1.07
C SER A 270 -12.67 -13.22 0.09
N LEU A 271 -12.62 -14.48 0.57
CA LEU A 271 -12.74 -15.64 -0.30
C LEU A 271 -14.15 -15.77 -0.90
N ALA A 272 -15.19 -15.43 -0.15
CA ALA A 272 -16.56 -15.43 -0.65
C ALA A 272 -16.75 -14.39 -1.77
N LEU A 273 -16.23 -13.16 -1.56
CA LEU A 273 -16.27 -12.09 -2.56
C LEU A 273 -15.45 -12.45 -3.80
N ALA A 274 -14.25 -12.97 -3.64
CA ALA A 274 -13.39 -13.39 -4.74
C ALA A 274 -14.06 -14.48 -5.59
N LYS A 275 -14.63 -15.50 -4.94
CA LYS A 275 -15.34 -16.59 -5.62
C LYS A 275 -16.59 -16.10 -6.36
N ALA A 276 -17.38 -15.20 -5.75
CA ALA A 276 -18.59 -14.67 -6.38
C ALA A 276 -18.30 -13.82 -7.64
N ASN A 277 -17.09 -13.27 -7.77
CA ASN A 277 -16.71 -12.35 -8.84
C ASN A 277 -15.59 -12.89 -9.74
N ASN A 278 -15.26 -14.16 -9.65
CA ASN A 278 -14.20 -14.80 -10.43
C ASN A 278 -12.86 -14.03 -10.34
N SER A 279 -12.49 -13.58 -9.13
CA SER A 279 -11.27 -12.86 -8.83
C SER A 279 -10.41 -13.60 -7.82
N SER A 280 -9.18 -13.13 -7.58
CA SER A 280 -8.27 -13.68 -6.58
C SER A 280 -8.20 -12.74 -5.37
N SER A 281 -8.15 -13.32 -4.16
CA SER A 281 -7.96 -12.54 -2.93
C SER A 281 -6.52 -12.04 -2.80
N THR A 282 -6.36 -10.88 -2.17
CA THR A 282 -5.07 -10.31 -1.81
C THR A 282 -4.96 -10.16 -0.29
N TRP A 283 -3.78 -10.38 0.26
CA TRP A 283 -3.51 -10.34 1.69
C TRP A 283 -2.31 -9.45 1.98
N THR A 284 -2.47 -8.51 2.90
CA THR A 284 -1.38 -7.66 3.37
C THR A 284 -1.60 -7.26 4.83
N LEU A 285 -0.52 -7.18 5.61
CA LEU A 285 -0.52 -6.74 7.02
C LEU A 285 0.08 -5.36 7.21
N GLY A 286 0.76 -4.82 6.20
CA GLY A 286 1.43 -3.55 6.27
C GLY A 286 1.71 -2.96 4.89
N ASN A 287 1.90 -1.66 4.86
CA ASN A 287 2.37 -0.88 3.73
C ASN A 287 3.11 0.37 4.22
N HIS A 288 3.55 1.21 3.30
CA HIS A 288 4.28 2.44 3.60
C HIS A 288 3.40 3.60 4.11
N ASP A 289 2.09 3.40 4.24
CA ASP A 289 1.13 4.41 4.73
C ASP A 289 0.61 4.10 6.13
N GLN A 290 1.00 2.96 6.69
CA GLN A 290 0.48 2.49 7.97
C GLN A 290 1.59 2.16 8.96
N MET A 291 1.34 2.46 10.25
CA MET A 291 2.21 2.02 11.34
C MET A 291 2.56 0.53 11.19
N ARG A 292 3.81 0.17 11.43
CA ARG A 292 4.28 -1.23 11.31
C ARG A 292 3.50 -2.18 12.19
N TYR A 293 3.12 -3.31 11.61
CA TYR A 293 2.24 -4.29 12.25
C TYR A 293 2.81 -4.81 13.58
N ALA A 294 4.11 -5.03 13.68
CA ALA A 294 4.76 -5.44 14.93
C ALA A 294 4.50 -4.45 16.07
N THR A 295 4.62 -3.15 15.82
CA THR A 295 4.32 -2.12 16.83
C THR A 295 2.84 -2.10 17.20
N LYS A 296 1.94 -2.20 16.21
CA LYS A 296 0.49 -2.29 16.46
C LYS A 296 0.14 -3.41 17.42
N GLN A 297 0.78 -4.58 17.27
CA GLN A 297 0.50 -5.75 18.11
C GLN A 297 1.22 -5.71 19.46
N GLY A 298 2.30 -4.94 19.58
CA GLY A 298 3.00 -4.69 20.85
C GLY A 298 2.36 -3.62 21.71
N LEU A 299 1.49 -2.77 21.15
CA LEU A 299 0.70 -1.79 21.87
C LEU A 299 -0.58 -2.43 22.43
N HIS A 300 -1.03 -1.93 23.59
CA HIS A 300 -2.32 -2.35 24.11
C HIS A 300 -3.45 -1.88 23.16
N PRO A 301 -4.47 -2.71 22.86
CA PRO A 301 -5.49 -2.41 21.86
C PRO A 301 -6.28 -1.11 22.04
N VAL A 302 -6.35 -0.58 23.24
CA VAL A 302 -7.08 0.68 23.55
C VAL A 302 -6.24 1.93 23.32
N VAL A 303 -4.95 1.80 22.99
CA VAL A 303 -4.06 2.96 22.78
C VAL A 303 -4.39 3.62 21.46
N ASP A 304 -4.63 4.93 21.49
CA ASP A 304 -4.71 5.74 20.29
C ASP A 304 -3.33 5.84 19.64
N ARG A 305 -3.21 5.31 18.43
CA ARG A 305 -1.95 5.22 17.70
C ARG A 305 -1.44 6.59 17.25
N THR A 306 -2.36 7.52 16.96
CA THR A 306 -2.01 8.90 16.59
C THR A 306 -1.41 9.62 17.78
N GLU A 307 -2.06 9.53 18.95
CA GLU A 307 -1.55 10.10 20.18
C GLU A 307 -0.20 9.48 20.58
N TRP A 308 -0.06 8.16 20.41
CA TRP A 308 1.20 7.47 20.69
C TRP A 308 2.33 7.98 19.80
N LEU A 309 2.11 8.13 18.49
CA LEU A 309 3.10 8.70 17.57
C LEU A 309 3.44 10.16 17.93
N LEU A 310 2.45 10.99 18.22
CA LEU A 310 2.65 12.40 18.62
C LEU A 310 3.43 12.53 19.91
N SER A 311 3.37 11.55 20.80
CA SER A 311 4.17 11.48 22.02
C SER A 311 5.59 10.99 21.81
N ASN A 312 6.04 10.76 20.56
CA ASN A 312 7.30 10.10 20.21
C ASN A 312 7.42 8.68 20.81
N GLY A 313 6.30 7.96 20.87
CA GLY A 313 6.26 6.60 21.41
C GLY A 313 6.29 6.48 22.93
N THR A 314 6.17 7.59 23.66
CA THR A 314 6.38 7.61 25.14
C THR A 314 5.08 7.52 25.95
N SER A 315 3.91 7.77 25.37
CA SER A 315 2.61 7.77 26.11
C SER A 315 2.25 6.39 26.68
N HIS A 316 2.63 5.32 25.97
CA HIS A 316 2.40 3.94 26.41
C HIS A 316 3.58 3.04 26.01
N PRO A 317 3.94 2.04 26.84
CA PRO A 317 4.99 1.09 26.50
C PRO A 317 4.56 0.15 25.37
N VAL A 318 5.51 -0.20 24.51
CA VAL A 318 5.37 -1.26 23.50
C VAL A 318 6.02 -2.54 24.01
N ASP A 319 5.31 -3.66 23.98
CA ASP A 319 5.93 -4.97 24.14
C ASP A 319 6.51 -5.43 22.80
N PHE A 320 7.77 -5.09 22.57
CA PHE A 320 8.49 -5.42 21.33
C PHE A 320 8.54 -6.92 21.07
N GLN A 321 8.68 -7.74 22.12
CA GLN A 321 8.74 -9.19 21.99
C GLN A 321 7.39 -9.77 21.51
N ILE A 322 6.31 -9.42 22.19
CA ILE A 322 4.96 -9.85 21.80
C ILE A 322 4.59 -9.31 20.42
N GLY A 323 4.92 -8.04 20.15
CA GLY A 323 4.66 -7.42 18.84
C GLY A 323 5.32 -8.16 17.69
N THR A 324 6.63 -8.46 17.82
CA THR A 324 7.37 -9.25 16.83
C THR A 324 6.78 -10.66 16.69
N GLN A 325 6.50 -11.35 17.80
CA GLN A 325 5.92 -12.70 17.78
C GLN A 325 4.57 -12.74 17.02
N CYS A 326 3.66 -11.83 17.34
CA CYS A 326 2.36 -11.72 16.69
C CYS A 326 2.50 -11.37 15.21
N SER A 327 3.43 -10.47 14.85
CA SER A 327 3.69 -10.09 13.47
C SER A 327 4.17 -11.28 12.63
N VAL A 328 5.16 -12.04 13.11
CA VAL A 328 5.65 -13.23 12.42
C VAL A 328 4.56 -14.30 12.30
N ALA A 329 3.76 -14.53 13.36
CA ALA A 329 2.66 -15.48 13.33
C ALA A 329 1.57 -15.07 12.33
N ALA A 330 1.20 -13.79 12.29
CA ALA A 330 0.23 -13.23 11.34
C ALA A 330 0.73 -13.35 9.89
N ASN A 331 1.99 -13.03 9.64
CA ASN A 331 2.59 -13.18 8.31
C ASN A 331 2.61 -14.66 7.86
N LEU A 332 2.97 -15.60 8.73
CA LEU A 332 2.86 -17.02 8.40
C LEU A 332 1.41 -17.44 8.12
N PHE A 333 0.44 -16.88 8.84
CA PHE A 333 -0.98 -17.15 8.60
C PHE A 333 -1.41 -16.68 7.22
N ILE A 334 -1.13 -15.40 6.84
CA ILE A 334 -1.54 -14.88 5.53
C ILE A 334 -0.77 -15.54 4.38
N LEU A 335 0.50 -15.93 4.58
CA LEU A 335 1.28 -16.70 3.62
C LEU A 335 0.72 -18.11 3.39
N ALA A 336 -0.06 -18.68 4.33
CA ALA A 336 -0.75 -19.96 4.15
C ALA A 336 -2.07 -19.85 3.38
N LEU A 337 -2.63 -18.65 3.25
CA LEU A 337 -3.91 -18.43 2.58
C LEU A 337 -3.82 -18.61 1.05
N PRO A 338 -4.92 -18.96 0.37
CA PRO A 338 -5.00 -18.91 -1.09
C PRO A 338 -4.96 -17.47 -1.60
N GLY A 339 -4.61 -17.27 -2.85
CA GLY A 339 -4.51 -15.94 -3.46
C GLY A 339 -3.11 -15.32 -3.36
N CYS A 340 -3.02 -14.01 -3.53
CA CYS A 340 -1.77 -13.27 -3.51
C CYS A 340 -1.47 -12.69 -2.12
N THR A 341 -0.20 -12.73 -1.71
CA THR A 341 0.25 -12.11 -0.46
C THR A 341 1.27 -11.04 -0.76
N TYR A 342 1.06 -9.86 -0.20
CA TYR A 342 1.97 -8.71 -0.28
C TYR A 342 2.62 -8.51 1.09
N ILE A 343 3.94 -8.40 1.11
CA ILE A 343 4.74 -8.18 2.31
C ILE A 343 5.36 -6.80 2.21
N TYR A 344 5.19 -5.99 3.24
CA TYR A 344 5.89 -4.72 3.31
C TYR A 344 7.34 -4.95 3.73
N GLN A 345 8.26 -4.25 3.08
CA GLN A 345 9.70 -4.32 3.40
C GLN A 345 9.95 -4.05 4.88
N GLY A 346 10.71 -4.96 5.53
CA GLY A 346 10.97 -4.94 6.97
C GLY A 346 10.03 -5.82 7.80
N ASP A 347 8.89 -6.28 7.26
CA ASP A 347 8.04 -7.26 7.95
C ASP A 347 8.80 -8.58 8.14
N GLU A 348 9.62 -8.96 7.16
CA GLU A 348 10.50 -10.14 7.23
C GLU A 348 11.57 -10.04 8.32
N LEU A 349 11.89 -8.82 8.77
CA LEU A 349 12.80 -8.56 9.89
C LEU A 349 12.05 -8.43 11.22
N GLY A 350 10.72 -8.39 11.20
CA GLY A 350 9.89 -8.08 12.38
C GLY A 350 10.11 -6.64 12.87
N LEU A 351 10.41 -5.71 11.96
CA LEU A 351 10.71 -4.31 12.30
C LEU A 351 9.53 -3.62 12.96
N HIS A 352 9.87 -2.78 13.94
CA HIS A 352 8.96 -1.90 14.63
C HIS A 352 8.96 -0.48 14.03
N GLU A 353 7.94 0.30 14.41
CA GLU A 353 7.79 1.71 14.05
C GLU A 353 8.87 2.58 14.70
N VAL A 354 9.40 3.54 13.97
CA VAL A 354 10.30 4.56 14.50
C VAL A 354 9.46 5.78 14.90
N ALA A 355 9.05 5.83 16.15
CA ALA A 355 8.15 6.88 16.63
C ALA A 355 8.84 8.19 17.01
N ASP A 356 10.14 8.17 17.27
CA ASP A 356 10.94 9.26 17.87
C ASP A 356 11.75 10.07 16.85
N ILE A 357 11.29 10.10 15.59
CA ILE A 357 11.92 10.96 14.57
C ILE A 357 11.88 12.41 15.04
N PRO A 358 13.04 13.11 15.07
CA PRO A 358 13.12 14.52 15.42
C PRO A 358 12.20 15.40 14.56
N GLU A 359 11.58 16.40 15.15
CA GLU A 359 10.58 17.23 14.47
C GLU A 359 11.12 17.91 13.21
N ASP A 360 12.38 18.34 13.23
CA ASP A 360 13.08 18.99 12.11
C ASP A 360 13.48 18.01 10.98
N GLN A 361 13.31 16.71 11.21
CA GLN A 361 13.59 15.65 10.23
C GLN A 361 12.33 14.97 9.69
N ILE A 362 11.15 15.35 10.17
CA ILE A 362 9.87 14.85 9.66
C ILE A 362 9.64 15.40 8.26
N GLN A 363 9.35 14.52 7.31
CA GLN A 363 9.17 14.84 5.90
C GLN A 363 7.71 14.69 5.43
N ASP A 364 6.89 13.92 6.15
CA ASP A 364 5.53 13.62 5.74
C ASP A 364 4.65 14.88 5.70
N PRO A 365 4.02 15.21 4.55
CA PRO A 365 3.12 16.35 4.41
C PRO A 365 1.93 16.30 5.38
N VAL A 366 1.50 15.12 5.82
CA VAL A 366 0.43 14.98 6.84
C VAL A 366 0.79 15.76 8.10
N TYR A 367 2.03 15.64 8.62
CA TYR A 367 2.46 16.38 9.81
C TYR A 367 2.49 17.90 9.59
N LEU A 368 3.03 18.30 8.44
CA LEU A 368 3.23 19.71 8.13
C LEU A 368 1.91 20.45 7.87
N ARG A 369 0.92 19.76 7.27
CA ARG A 369 -0.32 20.38 6.78
C ARG A 369 -1.50 20.30 7.77
N ASN A 370 -1.58 19.25 8.58
CA ASN A 370 -2.65 19.11 9.56
C ASN A 370 -2.41 19.87 10.88
N HIS A 371 -1.49 20.83 10.88
CA HIS A 371 -1.10 21.58 12.08
C HIS A 371 -0.59 20.70 13.21
N LYS A 372 0.19 19.67 12.89
CA LYS A 372 0.81 18.72 13.83
C LYS A 372 -0.21 17.88 14.62
N LYS A 373 -1.39 17.63 14.08
CA LYS A 373 -2.42 16.78 14.71
C LYS A 373 -2.23 15.29 14.46
N ALA A 374 -1.41 14.91 13.49
CA ALA A 374 -0.95 13.53 13.25
C ALA A 374 0.51 13.58 12.83
N LYS A 375 1.33 12.60 13.25
CA LYS A 375 2.77 12.59 12.97
C LYS A 375 3.11 12.15 11.56
N GLY A 376 2.18 11.50 10.87
CA GLY A 376 2.39 10.99 9.51
C GLY A 376 3.01 9.61 9.47
N ARG A 377 3.64 9.28 8.34
CA ARG A 377 4.01 7.91 7.93
C ARG A 377 5.52 7.65 7.96
N ASP A 378 6.34 8.65 8.29
CA ASP A 378 7.80 8.55 8.21
C ASP A 378 8.38 7.39 9.02
N GLY A 379 7.78 7.07 10.17
CA GLY A 379 8.27 6.02 11.05
C GLY A 379 8.30 4.62 10.45
N CYS A 380 7.40 4.31 9.53
CA CYS A 380 7.42 3.05 8.79
C CYS A 380 8.30 3.09 7.52
N ARG A 381 8.77 4.27 7.10
CA ARG A 381 9.54 4.52 5.86
C ARG A 381 11.05 4.63 6.09
N VAL A 382 11.51 4.52 7.32
CA VAL A 382 12.94 4.57 7.66
C VAL A 382 13.72 3.50 6.90
N PRO A 383 14.88 3.83 6.28
CA PRO A 383 15.69 2.87 5.53
C PRO A 383 16.04 1.61 6.32
N LEU A 384 15.97 0.44 5.64
CA LEU A 384 16.16 -0.87 6.27
C LEU A 384 17.60 -1.09 6.76
N PRO A 385 17.81 -1.78 7.90
CA PRO A 385 19.13 -2.17 8.38
C PRO A 385 19.61 -3.47 7.70
N TRP A 386 20.79 -3.42 7.07
CA TRP A 386 21.44 -4.57 6.46
C TRP A 386 22.52 -5.16 7.36
N THR A 387 23.29 -4.31 8.06
CA THR A 387 24.38 -4.72 8.96
C THR A 387 24.08 -4.34 10.40
N ARG A 388 24.71 -5.06 11.35
CA ARG A 388 24.57 -4.79 12.80
C ARG A 388 25.11 -3.42 13.20
N ASN A 389 26.18 -2.99 12.52
CA ASN A 389 26.93 -1.80 12.84
C ASN A 389 27.38 -1.11 11.55
N GLY A 390 27.96 0.08 11.69
CA GLY A 390 28.52 0.83 10.57
C GLY A 390 27.59 1.94 10.10
N LYS A 391 28.06 2.65 9.09
CA LYS A 391 27.34 3.82 8.56
C LYS A 391 25.99 3.37 7.96
N ASN A 392 24.94 4.03 8.38
CA ASN A 392 23.57 3.79 7.89
C ASN A 392 23.15 2.31 7.96
N PHE A 393 23.70 1.55 8.89
CA PHE A 393 23.47 0.10 9.00
C PHE A 393 23.59 -0.65 7.65
N GLY A 394 24.55 -0.23 6.82
CA GLY A 394 24.80 -0.85 5.51
C GLY A 394 23.77 -0.52 4.41
N PHE A 395 22.87 0.42 4.63
CA PHE A 395 21.90 0.84 3.59
C PHE A 395 22.59 1.55 2.41
N GLY A 396 23.64 2.32 2.69
CA GLY A 396 24.43 2.99 1.66
C GLY A 396 25.40 4.01 2.24
N ASP A 397 26.32 4.49 1.40
CA ASP A 397 27.37 5.42 1.81
C ASP A 397 26.95 6.90 1.76
N GLY A 398 25.89 7.22 1.01
CA GLY A 398 25.44 8.59 0.75
C GLY A 398 24.71 9.26 1.90
N GLY A 399 24.14 8.48 2.82
CA GLY A 399 23.26 8.97 3.89
C GLY A 399 21.90 8.29 3.88
N VAL A 400 21.03 8.72 4.77
CA VAL A 400 19.65 8.25 4.89
C VAL A 400 18.70 9.45 4.87
N HIS A 401 17.55 9.31 4.22
CA HIS A 401 16.54 10.37 4.16
C HIS A 401 15.74 10.52 5.46
N LEU A 402 15.69 9.45 6.28
CA LEU A 402 15.07 9.46 7.60
C LEU A 402 16.04 8.79 8.60
N PRO A 403 16.11 9.26 9.87
CA PRO A 403 17.08 8.79 10.83
C PRO A 403 16.83 7.34 11.27
N GLN A 404 17.86 6.52 11.22
CA GLN A 404 17.82 5.15 11.70
C GLN A 404 18.18 5.10 13.20
N PRO A 405 17.35 4.51 14.07
CA PRO A 405 17.66 4.37 15.49
C PRO A 405 18.71 3.29 15.75
N GLU A 406 19.46 3.40 16.85
CA GLU A 406 20.52 2.44 17.20
C GLU A 406 20.05 0.99 17.31
N TRP A 407 18.80 0.78 17.74
CA TRP A 407 18.24 -0.55 17.90
C TRP A 407 18.03 -1.29 16.55
N PHE A 408 18.08 -0.60 15.39
CA PHE A 408 17.99 -1.21 14.05
C PHE A 408 19.07 -2.28 13.83
N GLY A 409 20.27 -2.12 14.40
CA GLY A 409 21.34 -3.11 14.27
C GLY A 409 20.94 -4.52 14.73
N SER A 410 20.09 -4.62 15.76
CA SER A 410 19.61 -5.91 16.26
C SER A 410 18.56 -6.56 15.37
N TYR A 411 17.88 -5.77 14.54
CA TYR A 411 16.90 -6.23 13.55
C TYR A 411 17.49 -6.40 12.14
N SER A 412 18.78 -6.11 11.95
CA SER A 412 19.43 -6.14 10.64
C SER A 412 19.43 -7.53 10.01
N VAL A 413 19.54 -7.56 8.67
CA VAL A 413 19.70 -8.81 7.91
C VAL A 413 20.88 -9.62 8.44
N GLU A 414 22.03 -8.99 8.70
CA GLU A 414 23.21 -9.63 9.29
C GLU A 414 22.94 -10.23 10.67
N ALA A 415 22.13 -9.54 11.50
CA ALA A 415 21.79 -10.02 12.84
C ALA A 415 20.96 -11.30 12.82
N GLN A 416 20.15 -11.47 11.81
CA GLN A 416 19.16 -12.53 11.72
C GLN A 416 19.58 -13.70 10.83
N SER A 417 20.46 -13.47 9.85
CA SER A 417 20.89 -14.52 8.93
C SER A 417 21.58 -15.70 9.61
N GLY A 418 21.18 -16.92 9.23
CA GLY A 418 21.77 -18.16 9.72
C GLY A 418 21.24 -18.67 11.07
N ASN A 419 20.21 -18.02 11.64
CA ASN A 419 19.53 -18.49 12.83
C ASN A 419 18.07 -18.79 12.51
N ASP A 420 17.71 -20.05 12.43
CA ASP A 420 16.39 -20.57 12.05
C ASP A 420 15.22 -20.07 12.91
N GLN A 421 15.49 -19.43 14.05
CA GLN A 421 14.48 -18.92 14.96
C GLN A 421 14.20 -17.41 14.76
N THR A 422 14.92 -16.75 13.86
CA THR A 422 14.72 -15.33 13.57
C THR A 422 13.59 -15.12 12.55
N PRO A 423 12.91 -13.97 12.60
CA PRO A 423 11.90 -13.61 11.60
C PRO A 423 12.37 -13.85 10.15
N LEU A 424 13.55 -13.35 9.78
CA LEU A 424 14.09 -13.46 8.42
C LEU A 424 14.19 -14.91 7.93
N GLU A 425 14.74 -15.81 8.75
CA GLU A 425 14.91 -17.21 8.34
C GLU A 425 13.57 -17.97 8.32
N ILE A 426 12.63 -17.63 9.21
CA ILE A 426 11.27 -18.14 9.16
C ILE A 426 10.60 -17.72 7.87
N PHE A 427 10.71 -16.45 7.46
CA PHE A 427 10.17 -15.95 6.20
C PHE A 427 10.80 -16.64 4.98
N ARG A 428 12.13 -16.76 4.93
CA ARG A 428 12.84 -17.47 3.84
C ARG A 428 12.31 -18.89 3.68
N LYS A 429 12.16 -19.60 4.78
CA LYS A 429 11.62 -20.97 4.80
C LYS A 429 10.16 -21.01 4.34
N ALA A 430 9.32 -20.10 4.86
CA ALA A 430 7.91 -20.04 4.52
C ALA A 430 7.69 -19.71 3.04
N LEU A 431 8.43 -18.74 2.47
CA LEU A 431 8.35 -18.37 1.06
C LEU A 431 8.75 -19.53 0.13
N LYS A 432 9.84 -20.25 0.47
CA LYS A 432 10.23 -21.45 -0.26
C LYS A 432 9.13 -22.51 -0.21
N LEU A 433 8.63 -22.83 0.97
CA LEU A 433 7.55 -23.81 1.14
C LEU A 433 6.28 -23.39 0.40
N ARG A 434 5.88 -22.11 0.48
CA ARG A 434 4.71 -21.59 -0.21
C ARG A 434 4.80 -21.84 -1.72
N LYS A 435 5.98 -21.61 -2.33
CA LYS A 435 6.21 -21.87 -3.76
C LYS A 435 6.04 -23.35 -4.12
N GLU A 436 6.45 -24.26 -3.22
CA GLU A 436 6.36 -25.71 -3.41
C GLU A 436 4.93 -26.26 -3.12
N LEU A 437 4.22 -25.63 -2.17
CA LEU A 437 2.92 -26.10 -1.65
C LEU A 437 1.72 -25.44 -2.33
N GLN A 438 1.91 -24.73 -3.41
CA GLN A 438 0.83 -24.05 -4.14
C GLN A 438 -0.23 -25.04 -4.65
N ALA A 439 -1.48 -24.62 -4.59
CA ALA A 439 -2.64 -25.39 -5.02
C ALA A 439 -3.78 -24.46 -5.46
N ALA A 440 -4.93 -25.01 -5.81
CA ALA A 440 -6.15 -24.27 -6.05
C ALA A 440 -6.46 -23.28 -4.90
N GLU A 441 -7.10 -22.17 -5.23
CA GLU A 441 -7.40 -21.11 -4.26
C GLU A 441 -8.59 -21.50 -3.34
N GLU A 442 -8.41 -22.61 -2.61
CA GLU A 442 -9.38 -23.16 -1.69
C GLU A 442 -8.74 -23.43 -0.33
N LEU A 443 -9.54 -23.41 0.71
CA LEU A 443 -9.19 -23.90 2.05
C LEU A 443 -10.39 -24.55 2.72
N THR A 444 -10.11 -25.46 3.65
CA THR A 444 -11.13 -26.12 4.48
C THR A 444 -10.85 -25.83 5.95
N TRP A 445 -11.81 -25.19 6.63
CA TRP A 445 -11.72 -24.95 8.07
C TRP A 445 -11.96 -26.23 8.85
N HIS A 446 -11.16 -26.44 9.90
CA HIS A 446 -11.32 -27.53 10.86
C HIS A 446 -11.83 -27.00 12.20
N HIS A 447 -12.60 -27.85 12.88
CA HIS A 447 -13.05 -27.53 14.23
C HIS A 447 -11.87 -27.55 15.20
N THR A 448 -11.83 -26.59 16.09
CA THR A 448 -10.87 -26.48 17.19
C THR A 448 -11.63 -26.48 18.54
N THR A 449 -10.97 -26.93 19.59
CA THR A 449 -11.57 -27.00 20.94
C THR A 449 -11.57 -25.63 21.65
N ARG A 450 -11.00 -24.59 21.01
CA ARG A 450 -10.93 -23.24 21.53
C ARG A 450 -11.20 -22.25 20.40
N ASP A 451 -11.92 -21.17 20.69
CA ASP A 451 -12.31 -20.15 19.72
C ASP A 451 -11.14 -19.21 19.33
N ASP A 452 -10.08 -19.16 20.14
CA ASP A 452 -8.86 -18.41 19.88
C ASP A 452 -7.77 -19.21 19.15
N VAL A 453 -8.16 -20.35 18.52
CA VAL A 453 -7.31 -21.16 17.66
C VAL A 453 -8.00 -21.35 16.32
N LEU A 454 -7.30 -21.05 15.25
CA LEU A 454 -7.76 -21.31 13.88
C LEU A 454 -6.95 -22.44 13.26
N HIS A 455 -7.64 -23.37 12.60
CA HIS A 455 -7.03 -24.47 11.86
C HIS A 455 -7.72 -24.62 10.50
N PHE A 456 -6.94 -24.64 9.44
CA PHE A 456 -7.40 -24.96 8.09
C PHE A 456 -6.41 -25.83 7.32
N SER A 457 -6.91 -26.58 6.35
CA SER A 457 -6.10 -27.30 5.38
C SER A 457 -6.21 -26.72 3.98
N ARG A 458 -5.18 -26.93 3.19
CA ARG A 458 -5.10 -26.59 1.77
C ARG A 458 -5.25 -27.87 0.91
N PRO A 459 -5.68 -27.78 -0.38
CA PRO A 459 -5.96 -28.93 -1.23
C PRO A 459 -4.82 -29.96 -1.34
N ASN A 460 -3.56 -29.54 -1.21
CA ASN A 460 -2.39 -30.44 -1.25
C ASN A 460 -2.13 -31.19 0.09
N GLY A 461 -3.09 -31.20 1.01
CA GLY A 461 -3.03 -31.98 2.24
C GLY A 461 -2.12 -31.41 3.34
N TRP A 462 -1.64 -30.18 3.20
CA TRP A 462 -0.95 -29.48 4.28
C TRP A 462 -1.90 -28.57 5.05
N ASN A 463 -1.52 -28.25 6.27
CA ASN A 463 -2.37 -27.57 7.24
C ASN A 463 -1.67 -26.34 7.80
N CYS A 464 -2.46 -25.33 8.16
CA CYS A 464 -2.04 -24.18 8.94
C CYS A 464 -2.87 -24.12 10.23
N ILE A 465 -2.20 -24.04 11.38
CA ILE A 465 -2.83 -23.84 12.67
C ILE A 465 -2.21 -22.64 13.38
N THR A 466 -3.06 -21.76 13.90
CA THR A 466 -2.63 -20.58 14.65
C THR A 466 -3.30 -20.53 16.01
N ASN A 467 -2.49 -20.49 17.06
CA ASN A 467 -2.92 -20.24 18.43
C ASN A 467 -2.71 -18.75 18.74
N PHE A 468 -3.79 -17.96 18.71
CA PHE A 468 -3.71 -16.50 18.79
C PHE A 468 -3.39 -16.01 20.20
N LYS A 469 -4.06 -16.53 21.21
CA LYS A 469 -3.92 -16.09 22.61
C LYS A 469 -4.27 -17.22 23.57
N GLY A 470 -4.33 -16.92 24.83
CA GLY A 470 -4.64 -17.92 25.86
C GLY A 470 -3.43 -18.80 26.21
N GLY A 471 -3.66 -20.04 26.60
CA GLY A 471 -2.62 -21.00 26.97
C GLY A 471 -2.06 -21.76 25.77
N LYS A 472 -1.16 -22.70 26.03
CA LYS A 472 -0.64 -23.63 25.03
C LYS A 472 -1.78 -24.46 24.43
N TYR A 473 -1.66 -24.81 23.14
CA TYR A 473 -2.62 -25.65 22.43
C TYR A 473 -1.94 -26.95 21.93
N PRO A 474 -2.57 -28.12 22.05
CA PRO A 474 -1.98 -29.35 21.55
C PRO A 474 -1.73 -29.31 20.05
N MET A 475 -0.51 -29.65 19.63
CA MET A 475 -0.16 -29.80 18.22
C MET A 475 -0.88 -31.02 17.64
N PRO A 476 -1.63 -30.87 16.52
CA PRO A 476 -2.15 -32.04 15.79
C PRO A 476 -1.00 -32.95 15.34
N LYS A 477 -1.31 -34.25 15.14
CA LYS A 477 -0.31 -35.18 14.59
C LYS A 477 0.11 -34.76 13.21
N GLY A 478 1.42 -34.80 12.92
CA GLY A 478 1.97 -34.49 11.62
C GLY A 478 3.39 -33.98 11.69
N GLU A 479 3.99 -33.83 10.52
CA GLU A 479 5.33 -33.27 10.35
C GLU A 479 5.26 -31.73 10.30
N ILE A 480 5.97 -31.05 11.18
CA ILE A 480 6.05 -29.59 11.18
C ILE A 480 6.95 -29.13 10.02
N LEU A 481 6.40 -28.33 9.12
CA LEU A 481 7.11 -27.75 8.00
C LEU A 481 7.80 -26.43 8.39
N VAL A 482 7.07 -25.52 9.03
CA VAL A 482 7.56 -24.26 9.58
C VAL A 482 6.68 -23.82 10.74
N ALA A 483 7.26 -23.11 11.69
CA ALA A 483 6.55 -22.52 12.83
C ALA A 483 7.12 -21.13 13.14
N SER A 484 6.27 -20.19 13.55
CA SER A 484 6.68 -18.84 13.95
C SER A 484 7.38 -18.81 15.31
N GLN A 485 7.19 -19.85 16.14
CA GLN A 485 7.88 -20.10 17.39
C GLN A 485 8.07 -21.62 17.58
N PRO A 486 9.03 -22.07 18.39
CA PRO A 486 9.21 -23.50 18.66
C PRO A 486 7.98 -24.16 19.28
N VAL A 487 7.57 -25.30 18.74
CA VAL A 487 6.59 -26.19 19.34
C VAL A 487 7.32 -27.05 20.38
N VAL A 488 6.96 -26.91 21.64
CA VAL A 488 7.65 -27.57 22.75
C VAL A 488 6.76 -28.65 23.38
N ASN A 489 7.27 -29.89 23.48
CA ASN A 489 6.54 -31.02 24.03
C ASN A 489 5.17 -31.23 23.37
N GLY A 490 5.07 -31.08 22.06
CA GLY A 490 3.81 -31.22 21.32
C GLY A 490 2.76 -30.12 21.64
N GLN A 491 3.20 -28.97 22.12
CA GLN A 491 2.34 -27.84 22.46
C GLN A 491 2.73 -26.58 21.66
N ILE A 492 1.74 -25.95 21.05
CA ILE A 492 1.83 -24.68 20.31
C ILE A 492 1.65 -23.53 21.31
N PRO A 493 2.67 -22.68 21.52
CA PRO A 493 2.53 -21.49 22.38
C PRO A 493 1.45 -20.52 21.86
N ALA A 494 0.98 -19.59 22.69
CA ALA A 494 0.20 -18.44 22.24
C ALA A 494 1.03 -17.56 21.29
N GLY A 495 0.38 -16.84 20.37
CA GLY A 495 1.04 -16.02 19.37
C GLY A 495 1.83 -16.84 18.33
N THR A 496 1.38 -18.04 18.00
CA THR A 496 2.15 -18.98 17.15
C THR A 496 1.31 -19.53 16.00
N THR A 497 1.88 -19.48 14.80
CA THR A 497 1.37 -20.15 13.60
C THR A 497 2.31 -21.28 13.19
N VAL A 498 1.74 -22.43 12.84
CA VAL A 498 2.47 -23.64 12.42
C VAL A 498 1.89 -24.16 11.12
N TRP A 499 2.76 -24.48 10.14
CA TRP A 499 2.39 -25.26 8.96
C TRP A 499 2.87 -26.70 9.13
N PHE A 500 2.04 -27.64 8.79
CA PHE A 500 2.35 -29.06 8.96
C PHE A 500 1.66 -29.95 7.94
N LYS A 501 2.20 -31.15 7.70
CA LYS A 501 1.56 -32.23 6.97
C LYS A 501 1.02 -33.25 7.97
N ALA A 502 -0.26 -33.60 7.81
CA ALA A 502 -0.93 -34.62 8.65
C ALA A 502 -0.54 -36.05 8.20
#